data_7d7a6f4667f8550a4867c0504ca6d1f1
#
_entry.id   7d7a6f4667f8550a4867c0504ca6d1f1
#
_cell.length_a   1.000
_cell.length_b   1.000
_cell.length_c   1.000
_cell.angle_alpha   90.00
_cell.angle_beta   90.00
_cell.angle_gamma   90.00
#
_symmetry.space_group_name_H-M   'P 1'
#
loop_
_entity.id
_entity.type
_entity.pdbx_description
1 polymer ?
#
loop_
_entity_poly.entity_id
_entity_poly.type
_entity_poly.pdbx_seq_one_letter_code
_entity_poly.pdbx_strand_id
1 'polypeptide(L)'
;MSTIHPALKELGIQAVNPGGSTGQAWWSSHNSAPVMPSVNPATGESIAGIQPCSPEDYDHIVKQSLDAFAKWRLVPAPTRGELVRLIGLALREHKDHLGTLVSLEVGKIKAEGDGEVQEMIDMADFAVGQARMLYGATMPSERPAHRMSEQWHPLGPVGVITAFNFPVAVWAWNAFLAAIAGDTVIWKPSSKAPLCAIAVQRLCNRVMEQQGCPGIFSLCVTDQTTLAETMVQDKRLPLISFTGSVPVGRRVASTVARRLGRTLLELGGNNAVIVDETADLDLALRALLFGAVGTAGQRCTSTRRLLVHAARYDEFLGKLVKA
;
A
#
# COMPACT_ATOMS: atom_id res chain seq x y z
N MET A 1 -20.53 19.38 15.81
CA MET A 1 -19.91 18.85 14.59
C MET A 1 -18.42 19.20 14.64
N SER A 2 -17.53 18.22 14.75
CA SER A 2 -16.09 18.47 14.72
C SER A 2 -15.75 19.09 13.36
N THR A 3 -15.08 20.24 13.38
CA THR A 3 -14.62 20.89 12.14
C THR A 3 -13.54 20.01 11.52
N ILE A 4 -13.80 19.51 10.30
CA ILE A 4 -12.82 18.72 9.52
C ILE A 4 -11.52 19.51 9.40
N HIS A 5 -10.40 18.88 9.74
CA HIS A 5 -9.07 19.49 9.65
C HIS A 5 -8.82 20.08 8.25
N PRO A 6 -8.23 21.29 8.12
CA PRO A 6 -8.04 21.94 6.80
C PRO A 6 -7.36 21.05 5.75
N ALA A 7 -6.31 20.33 6.11
CA ALA A 7 -5.63 19.42 5.20
C ALA A 7 -6.55 18.34 4.60
N LEU A 8 -7.57 17.89 5.35
CA LEU A 8 -8.53 16.89 4.85
C LEU A 8 -9.48 17.47 3.81
N LYS A 9 -9.81 18.76 3.91
CA LYS A 9 -10.63 19.46 2.91
C LYS A 9 -9.93 19.54 1.57
N GLU A 10 -8.63 19.87 1.56
CA GLU A 10 -7.80 19.92 0.34
C GLU A 10 -7.70 18.55 -0.34
N LEU A 11 -7.74 17.47 0.44
CA LEU A 11 -7.79 16.10 -0.06
C LEU A 11 -9.21 15.63 -0.46
N GLY A 12 -10.22 16.49 -0.31
CA GLY A 12 -11.62 16.18 -0.62
C GLY A 12 -12.28 15.21 0.38
N ILE A 13 -11.72 15.02 1.57
CA ILE A 13 -12.31 14.17 2.63
C ILE A 13 -13.55 14.86 3.19
N GLN A 14 -14.63 14.10 3.27
CA GLN A 14 -15.94 14.52 3.79
C GLN A 14 -16.20 13.93 5.18
N ALA A 15 -17.27 14.38 5.83
CA ALA A 15 -17.68 13.82 7.11
C ALA A 15 -17.97 12.32 7.04
N VAL A 16 -18.56 11.86 5.94
CA VAL A 16 -18.70 10.43 5.58
C VAL A 16 -18.26 10.26 4.15
N ASN A 17 -17.41 9.27 3.90
CA ASN A 17 -16.82 8.99 2.60
C ASN A 17 -17.26 7.63 2.08
N PRO A 18 -17.52 7.45 0.77
CA PRO A 18 -17.74 6.13 0.20
C PRO A 18 -16.46 5.29 0.28
N GLY A 19 -16.60 4.01 0.63
CA GLY A 19 -15.48 3.08 0.78
C GLY A 19 -15.08 2.38 -0.52
N GLY A 20 -15.91 2.46 -1.56
CA GLY A 20 -15.64 1.85 -2.86
C GLY A 20 -15.33 2.86 -3.94
N SER A 21 -14.38 2.52 -4.82
CA SER A 21 -14.13 3.23 -6.07
C SER A 21 -13.77 2.26 -7.18
N THR A 22 -14.40 2.43 -8.33
CA THR A 22 -14.08 1.69 -9.56
C THR A 22 -12.90 2.29 -10.33
N GLY A 23 -12.24 3.33 -9.77
CA GLY A 23 -11.23 4.11 -10.48
C GLY A 23 -11.81 5.17 -11.43
N GLN A 24 -13.13 5.22 -11.55
CA GLN A 24 -13.88 6.25 -12.27
C GLN A 24 -14.95 6.86 -11.38
N ALA A 25 -15.80 6.03 -10.79
CA ALA A 25 -16.87 6.44 -9.90
C ALA A 25 -16.61 6.01 -8.46
N TRP A 26 -17.14 6.80 -7.53
CA TRP A 26 -17.24 6.40 -6.14
C TRP A 26 -18.54 5.63 -5.93
N TRP A 27 -18.43 4.51 -5.22
CA TRP A 27 -19.51 3.57 -5.07
C TRP A 27 -19.72 3.14 -3.62
N SER A 28 -20.95 3.12 -3.16
CA SER A 28 -21.40 2.40 -1.98
C SER A 28 -22.90 2.10 -2.13
N SER A 29 -23.23 0.87 -2.47
CA SER A 29 -24.61 0.46 -2.76
C SER A 29 -25.50 0.35 -1.53
N HIS A 30 -24.92 0.16 -0.35
CA HIS A 30 -25.64 -0.11 0.88
C HIS A 30 -25.49 0.99 1.92
N ASN A 31 -26.40 1.97 1.88
CA ASN A 31 -26.53 2.98 2.93
C ASN A 31 -26.97 2.45 4.31
N SER A 32 -27.23 1.14 4.43
CA SER A 32 -27.71 0.49 5.67
C SER A 32 -26.62 -0.09 6.54
N ALA A 33 -25.38 -0.27 6.02
CA ALA A 33 -24.27 -0.72 6.83
C ALA A 33 -23.82 0.41 7.80
N PRO A 34 -23.42 0.08 9.03
CA PRO A 34 -22.88 1.09 9.95
C PRO A 34 -21.67 1.81 9.36
N VAL A 35 -21.63 3.13 9.52
CA VAL A 35 -20.47 3.94 9.13
C VAL A 35 -19.29 3.57 10.04
N MET A 36 -18.17 3.21 9.43
CA MET A 36 -16.91 2.96 10.13
C MET A 36 -16.26 4.30 10.51
N PRO A 37 -15.90 4.54 11.78
CA PRO A 37 -15.09 5.71 12.13
C PRO A 37 -13.61 5.48 11.79
N SER A 38 -12.96 6.47 11.22
CA SER A 38 -11.50 6.60 11.32
C SER A 38 -11.18 7.43 12.56
N VAL A 39 -10.28 6.94 13.40
CA VAL A 39 -9.99 7.50 14.72
C VAL A 39 -8.53 7.95 14.78
N ASN A 40 -8.29 9.15 15.29
CA ASN A 40 -6.95 9.62 15.61
C ASN A 40 -6.43 8.88 16.86
N PRO A 41 -5.38 8.06 16.74
CA PRO A 41 -4.87 7.26 17.87
C PRO A 41 -4.25 8.10 19.00
N ALA A 42 -3.89 9.36 18.75
CA ALA A 42 -3.32 10.24 19.75
C ALA A 42 -4.39 10.87 20.65
N THR A 43 -5.60 11.11 20.12
CA THR A 43 -6.68 11.79 20.86
C THR A 43 -7.88 10.89 21.16
N GLY A 44 -8.03 9.78 20.43
CA GLY A 44 -9.22 8.92 20.46
C GLY A 44 -10.44 9.53 19.77
N GLU A 45 -10.32 10.68 19.14
CA GLU A 45 -11.40 11.35 18.43
C GLU A 45 -11.59 10.83 17.01
N SER A 46 -12.84 10.82 16.55
CA SER A 46 -13.16 10.48 15.16
C SER A 46 -12.71 11.59 14.21
N ILE A 47 -11.96 11.21 13.18
CA ILE A 47 -11.50 12.10 12.11
C ILE A 47 -12.62 12.28 11.07
N ALA A 48 -13.15 11.17 10.55
CA ALA A 48 -14.26 11.12 9.61
C ALA A 48 -14.84 9.70 9.55
N GLY A 49 -15.99 9.55 8.90
CA GLY A 49 -16.64 8.27 8.68
C GLY A 49 -16.40 7.69 7.29
N ILE A 50 -16.51 6.37 7.18
CA ILE A 50 -16.44 5.63 5.91
C ILE A 50 -17.66 4.71 5.81
N GLN A 51 -18.36 4.79 4.68
CA GLN A 51 -19.37 3.80 4.31
C GLN A 51 -18.66 2.58 3.71
N PRO A 52 -18.59 1.42 4.40
CA PRO A 52 -17.81 0.27 3.91
C PRO A 52 -18.44 -0.35 2.66
N CYS A 53 -17.63 -1.05 1.88
CA CYS A 53 -18.08 -1.84 0.74
C CYS A 53 -18.84 -3.09 1.19
N SER A 54 -19.89 -3.40 0.43
CA SER A 54 -20.59 -4.68 0.49
C SER A 54 -19.94 -5.73 -0.44
N PRO A 55 -20.31 -7.01 -0.37
CA PRO A 55 -19.91 -8.02 -1.35
C PRO A 55 -20.30 -7.67 -2.78
N GLU A 56 -21.44 -7.04 -2.98
CA GLU A 56 -21.92 -6.57 -4.31
C GLU A 56 -21.06 -5.44 -4.84
N ASP A 57 -20.66 -4.50 -3.97
CA ASP A 57 -19.74 -3.41 -4.34
C ASP A 57 -18.40 -4.00 -4.79
N TYR A 58 -17.87 -4.97 -4.04
CA TYR A 58 -16.63 -5.66 -4.41
C TYR A 58 -16.75 -6.34 -5.79
N ASP A 59 -17.83 -7.08 -6.03
CA ASP A 59 -18.03 -7.76 -7.31
C ASP A 59 -18.10 -6.75 -8.46
N HIS A 60 -18.78 -5.62 -8.27
CA HIS A 60 -18.84 -4.53 -9.24
C HIS A 60 -17.44 -3.94 -9.51
N ILE A 61 -16.65 -3.67 -8.47
CA ILE A 61 -15.27 -3.17 -8.61
C ILE A 61 -14.42 -4.16 -9.41
N VAL A 62 -14.51 -5.46 -9.11
CA VAL A 62 -13.73 -6.49 -9.84
C VAL A 62 -14.12 -6.54 -11.31
N LYS A 63 -15.41 -6.47 -11.65
CA LYS A 63 -15.88 -6.44 -13.05
C LYS A 63 -15.34 -5.23 -13.81
N GLN A 64 -15.42 -4.05 -13.22
CA GLN A 64 -14.88 -2.83 -13.83
C GLN A 64 -13.36 -2.89 -14.01
N SER A 65 -12.64 -3.48 -13.04
CA SER A 65 -11.19 -3.69 -13.13
C SER A 65 -10.81 -4.66 -14.26
N LEU A 66 -11.60 -5.72 -14.50
CA LEU A 66 -11.41 -6.64 -15.63
C LEU A 66 -11.64 -5.93 -16.98
N ASP A 67 -12.68 -5.11 -17.10
CA ASP A 67 -12.96 -4.35 -18.32
C ASP A 67 -11.84 -3.33 -18.61
N ALA A 68 -11.33 -2.67 -17.59
CA ALA A 68 -10.18 -1.78 -17.70
C ALA A 68 -8.91 -2.55 -18.09
N PHE A 69 -8.65 -3.72 -17.48
CA PHE A 69 -7.51 -4.57 -17.80
C PHE A 69 -7.50 -4.99 -19.27
N ALA A 70 -8.64 -5.37 -19.83
CA ALA A 70 -8.75 -5.79 -21.23
C ALA A 70 -8.20 -4.73 -22.21
N LYS A 71 -8.33 -3.45 -21.85
CA LYS A 71 -7.82 -2.30 -22.61
C LYS A 71 -6.39 -1.94 -22.23
N TRP A 72 -6.11 -1.87 -20.91
CA TRP A 72 -4.83 -1.41 -20.39
C TRP A 72 -3.66 -2.30 -20.79
N ARG A 73 -3.86 -3.60 -20.82
CA ARG A 73 -2.84 -4.58 -21.27
C ARG A 73 -2.32 -4.34 -22.67
N LEU A 74 -3.09 -3.66 -23.52
CA LEU A 74 -2.72 -3.35 -24.91
C LEU A 74 -1.99 -2.01 -25.04
N VAL A 75 -1.98 -1.18 -24.00
CA VAL A 75 -1.28 0.10 -23.99
C VAL A 75 0.23 -0.15 -23.88
N PRO A 76 1.09 0.49 -24.68
CA PRO A 76 2.54 0.33 -24.56
C PRO A 76 3.07 0.71 -23.17
N ALA A 77 4.05 -0.03 -22.65
CA ALA A 77 4.58 0.17 -21.30
C ALA A 77 5.07 1.60 -21.03
N PRO A 78 5.77 2.29 -21.94
CA PRO A 78 6.14 3.70 -21.72
C PRO A 78 4.93 4.63 -21.56
N THR A 79 3.83 4.37 -22.26
CA THR A 79 2.57 5.15 -22.11
C THR A 79 1.91 4.84 -20.78
N ARG A 80 1.98 3.59 -20.30
CA ARG A 80 1.52 3.24 -18.96
C ARG A 80 2.34 3.95 -17.87
N GLY A 81 3.65 4.09 -18.10
CA GLY A 81 4.55 4.86 -17.24
C GLY A 81 4.16 6.35 -17.16
N GLU A 82 3.62 6.92 -18.23
CA GLU A 82 3.17 8.32 -18.23
C GLU A 82 2.01 8.56 -17.25
N LEU A 83 1.05 7.64 -17.15
CA LEU A 83 0.00 7.72 -16.12
C LEU A 83 0.61 7.75 -14.71
N VAL A 84 1.56 6.85 -14.43
CA VAL A 84 2.23 6.77 -13.11
C VAL A 84 3.02 8.06 -12.83
N ARG A 85 3.68 8.63 -13.84
CA ARG A 85 4.39 9.92 -13.72
C ARG A 85 3.46 11.04 -13.30
N LEU A 86 2.30 11.15 -13.94
CA LEU A 86 1.30 12.18 -13.64
C LEU A 86 0.70 12.00 -12.24
N ILE A 87 0.48 10.77 -11.80
CA ILE A 87 0.08 10.48 -10.41
C ILE A 87 1.20 10.90 -9.45
N GLY A 88 2.46 10.60 -9.75
CA GLY A 88 3.62 11.05 -8.98
C GLY A 88 3.69 12.57 -8.82
N LEU A 89 3.34 13.34 -9.86
CA LEU A 89 3.24 14.80 -9.79
C LEU A 89 2.10 15.25 -8.88
N ALA A 90 0.92 14.64 -8.99
CA ALA A 90 -0.20 14.94 -8.10
C ALA A 90 0.11 14.62 -6.64
N LEU A 91 0.85 13.54 -6.37
CA LEU A 91 1.35 13.21 -5.02
C LEU A 91 2.33 14.26 -4.49
N ARG A 92 3.24 14.78 -5.33
CA ARG A 92 4.17 15.87 -4.96
C ARG A 92 3.41 17.14 -4.57
N GLU A 93 2.41 17.52 -5.34
CA GLU A 93 1.58 18.70 -5.09
C GLU A 93 0.83 18.60 -3.75
N HIS A 94 0.34 17.40 -3.40
CA HIS A 94 -0.46 17.18 -2.19
C HIS A 94 0.33 16.55 -1.04
N LYS A 95 1.66 16.51 -1.11
CA LYS A 95 2.52 15.81 -0.14
C LYS A 95 2.29 16.26 1.29
N ASP A 96 2.24 17.55 1.55
CA ASP A 96 2.05 18.11 2.89
C ASP A 96 0.71 17.69 3.50
N HIS A 97 -0.37 17.77 2.73
CA HIS A 97 -1.71 17.39 3.17
C HIS A 97 -1.85 15.89 3.41
N LEU A 98 -1.29 15.07 2.51
CA LEU A 98 -1.28 13.60 2.67
C LEU A 98 -0.44 13.19 3.87
N GLY A 99 0.75 13.77 4.06
CA GLY A 99 1.61 13.51 5.22
C GLY A 99 0.93 13.88 6.52
N THR A 100 0.17 14.99 6.54
CA THR A 100 -0.66 15.39 7.68
C THR A 100 -1.75 14.34 7.96
N LEU A 101 -2.43 13.84 6.92
CA LEU A 101 -3.45 12.81 7.09
C LEU A 101 -2.85 11.51 7.62
N VAL A 102 -1.69 11.07 7.11
CA VAL A 102 -0.96 9.91 7.64
C VAL A 102 -0.64 10.08 9.12
N SER A 103 -0.17 11.27 9.54
CA SER A 103 0.12 11.57 10.95
C SER A 103 -1.14 11.50 11.81
N LEU A 104 -2.25 12.06 11.35
CA LEU A 104 -3.53 12.05 12.08
C LEU A 104 -4.12 10.65 12.22
N GLU A 105 -4.04 9.83 11.18
CA GLU A 105 -4.73 8.53 11.14
C GLU A 105 -3.89 7.39 11.74
N VAL A 106 -2.54 7.50 11.72
CA VAL A 106 -1.63 6.44 12.17
C VAL A 106 -0.83 6.81 13.42
N GLY A 107 -0.79 8.08 13.80
CA GLY A 107 -0.07 8.55 14.98
C GLY A 107 1.43 8.72 14.77
N LYS A 108 1.90 8.82 13.54
CA LYS A 108 3.30 9.15 13.21
C LYS A 108 3.57 10.64 13.38
N ILE A 109 4.83 11.01 13.65
CA ILE A 109 5.23 12.41 13.56
C ILE A 109 5.12 12.92 12.12
N LYS A 110 4.92 14.23 11.95
CA LYS A 110 4.70 14.84 10.62
C LYS A 110 5.82 14.53 9.62
N ALA A 111 7.08 14.57 10.07
CA ALA A 111 8.23 14.27 9.21
C ALA A 111 8.18 12.84 8.66
N GLU A 112 7.69 11.86 9.44
CA GLU A 112 7.52 10.49 8.97
C GLU A 112 6.29 10.32 8.07
N GLY A 113 5.21 11.06 8.33
CA GLY A 113 4.05 11.13 7.43
C GLY A 113 4.44 11.66 6.05
N ASP A 114 5.21 12.76 6.00
CA ASP A 114 5.73 13.33 4.77
C ASP A 114 6.73 12.40 4.07
N GLY A 115 7.56 11.70 4.85
CA GLY A 115 8.51 10.70 4.36
C GLY A 115 7.81 9.55 3.67
N GLU A 116 6.68 9.09 4.22
CA GLU A 116 5.89 8.02 3.60
C GLU A 116 5.29 8.44 2.24
N VAL A 117 4.81 9.67 2.13
CA VAL A 117 4.34 10.20 0.83
C VAL A 117 5.51 10.39 -0.13
N GLN A 118 6.70 10.80 0.36
CA GLN A 118 7.90 10.85 -0.47
C GLN A 118 8.24 9.48 -1.05
N GLU A 119 8.10 8.43 -0.27
CA GLU A 119 8.35 7.06 -0.73
C GLU A 119 7.39 6.64 -1.86
N MET A 120 6.12 7.06 -1.83
CA MET A 120 5.22 6.87 -2.98
C MET A 120 5.72 7.58 -4.24
N ILE A 121 6.23 8.81 -4.08
CA ILE A 121 6.75 9.62 -5.17
C ILE A 121 7.98 8.96 -5.79
N ASP A 122 8.91 8.49 -4.95
CA ASP A 122 10.13 7.80 -5.37
C ASP A 122 9.79 6.50 -6.12
N MET A 123 8.78 5.77 -5.66
CA MET A 123 8.28 4.60 -6.36
C MET A 123 7.60 4.91 -7.70
N ALA A 124 6.93 6.05 -7.82
CA ALA A 124 6.41 6.48 -9.11
C ALA A 124 7.55 6.77 -10.10
N ASP A 125 8.59 7.50 -9.67
CA ASP A 125 9.77 7.78 -10.49
C ASP A 125 10.50 6.49 -10.90
N PHE A 126 10.66 5.55 -9.96
CA PHE A 126 11.25 4.23 -10.25
C PHE A 126 10.42 3.46 -11.27
N ALA A 127 9.10 3.38 -11.10
CA ALA A 127 8.21 2.67 -12.01
C ALA A 127 8.24 3.28 -13.43
N VAL A 128 8.33 4.61 -13.55
CA VAL A 128 8.47 5.29 -14.85
C VAL A 128 9.74 4.84 -15.57
N GLY A 129 10.86 4.74 -14.87
CA GLY A 129 12.10 4.18 -15.40
C GLY A 129 11.93 2.74 -15.85
N GLN A 130 11.35 1.90 -14.98
CA GLN A 130 11.11 0.47 -15.25
C GLN A 130 10.18 0.24 -16.45
N ALA A 131 9.24 1.15 -16.74
CA ALA A 131 8.33 1.03 -17.89
C ALA A 131 9.07 0.96 -19.23
N ARG A 132 10.33 1.42 -19.29
CA ARG A 132 11.21 1.34 -20.48
C ARG A 132 12.24 0.20 -20.40
N MET A 133 12.25 -0.57 -19.29
CA MET A 133 13.25 -1.58 -18.99
C MET A 133 12.64 -2.99 -18.82
N LEU A 134 11.44 -3.21 -19.35
CA LEU A 134 10.81 -4.54 -19.36
C LEU A 134 11.42 -5.42 -20.47
N TYR A 135 12.74 -5.67 -20.37
CA TYR A 135 13.47 -6.46 -21.33
C TYR A 135 13.16 -7.94 -21.19
N GLY A 136 13.21 -8.67 -22.32
CA GLY A 136 13.25 -10.12 -22.37
C GLY A 136 14.53 -10.59 -23.02
N ALA A 137 14.99 -11.80 -22.69
CA ALA A 137 16.15 -12.41 -23.31
C ALA A 137 15.83 -12.88 -24.74
N THR A 138 16.82 -12.79 -25.62
CA THR A 138 16.81 -13.47 -26.93
C THR A 138 17.85 -14.55 -26.91
N MET A 139 17.47 -15.80 -27.26
CA MET A 139 18.29 -16.98 -27.13
C MET A 139 18.40 -17.70 -28.47
N PRO A 140 19.56 -18.35 -28.78
CA PRO A 140 19.67 -19.24 -29.92
C PRO A 140 18.82 -20.49 -29.72
N SER A 141 18.33 -21.06 -30.82
CA SER A 141 17.59 -22.31 -30.83
C SER A 141 18.49 -23.44 -31.38
N GLU A 142 18.33 -24.66 -30.88
CA GLU A 142 18.93 -25.88 -31.45
C GLU A 142 18.31 -26.23 -32.81
N ARG A 143 17.14 -25.66 -33.15
CA ARG A 143 16.42 -25.94 -34.39
C ARG A 143 16.79 -24.95 -35.48
N PRO A 144 17.08 -25.38 -36.72
CA PRO A 144 17.30 -24.49 -37.85
C PRO A 144 16.10 -23.54 -38.08
N ALA A 145 16.38 -22.30 -38.45
CA ALA A 145 15.38 -21.26 -38.73
C ALA A 145 14.43 -20.90 -37.54
N HIS A 146 14.83 -21.22 -36.31
CA HIS A 146 14.09 -20.85 -35.10
C HIS A 146 14.84 -19.81 -34.27
N ARG A 147 14.09 -18.89 -33.65
CA ARG A 147 14.56 -17.94 -32.66
C ARG A 147 13.69 -18.05 -31.41
N MET A 148 14.30 -17.98 -30.23
CA MET A 148 13.59 -17.96 -28.96
C MET A 148 13.73 -16.59 -28.33
N SER A 149 12.63 -16.09 -27.70
CA SER A 149 12.62 -14.84 -26.98
C SER A 149 11.68 -14.92 -25.78
N GLU A 150 12.02 -14.17 -24.74
CA GLU A 150 11.15 -13.91 -23.60
C GLU A 150 10.39 -12.60 -23.81
N GLN A 151 9.16 -12.57 -23.34
CA GLN A 151 8.35 -11.34 -23.24
C GLN A 151 7.59 -11.33 -21.92
N TRP A 152 7.52 -10.16 -21.30
CA TRP A 152 6.72 -9.97 -20.11
C TRP A 152 5.28 -9.61 -20.48
N HIS A 153 4.33 -10.40 -19.98
CA HIS A 153 2.90 -10.18 -20.18
C HIS A 153 2.21 -9.87 -18.86
N PRO A 154 1.23 -8.96 -18.85
CA PRO A 154 0.45 -8.67 -17.64
C PRO A 154 -0.34 -9.90 -17.19
N LEU A 155 -0.54 -9.99 -15.87
CA LEU A 155 -1.21 -11.12 -15.22
C LEU A 155 -2.73 -10.98 -15.24
N GLY A 156 -3.24 -9.77 -14.98
CA GLY A 156 -4.64 -9.48 -14.76
C GLY A 156 -4.86 -8.44 -13.65
N PRO A 157 -6.07 -8.32 -13.12
CA PRO A 157 -6.31 -7.53 -11.94
C PRO A 157 -5.53 -8.09 -10.73
N VAL A 158 -4.79 -7.23 -10.05
CA VAL A 158 -3.99 -7.57 -8.87
C VAL A 158 -4.69 -7.07 -7.61
N GLY A 159 -4.89 -7.96 -6.63
CA GLY A 159 -5.38 -7.57 -5.32
C GLY A 159 -4.22 -7.10 -4.45
N VAL A 160 -4.27 -5.85 -3.95
CA VAL A 160 -3.28 -5.29 -3.02
C VAL A 160 -3.94 -5.05 -1.67
N ILE A 161 -3.57 -5.85 -0.67
CA ILE A 161 -4.06 -5.75 0.71
C ILE A 161 -2.95 -5.16 1.56
N THR A 162 -3.18 -3.98 2.15
CA THR A 162 -2.16 -3.25 2.90
C THR A 162 -2.46 -3.19 4.40
N ALA A 163 -1.40 -3.09 5.20
CA ALA A 163 -1.46 -2.89 6.63
C ALA A 163 -1.64 -1.40 6.98
N PHE A 164 -1.97 -1.12 8.25
CA PHE A 164 -2.28 0.24 8.73
C PHE A 164 -1.03 1.10 8.94
N ASN A 165 0.12 0.48 9.23
CA ASN A 165 1.32 1.17 9.69
C ASN A 165 2.05 1.98 8.60
N PHE A 166 1.86 1.62 7.34
CA PHE A 166 2.28 2.38 6.16
C PHE A 166 1.09 2.45 5.20
N PRO A 167 0.10 3.31 5.50
CA PRO A 167 -1.20 3.28 4.84
C PRO A 167 -1.15 3.67 3.36
N VAL A 168 -0.09 4.31 2.88
CA VAL A 168 0.00 4.78 1.49
C VAL A 168 1.22 4.22 0.75
N ALA A 169 2.41 4.17 1.36
CA ALA A 169 3.65 3.77 0.68
C ALA A 169 3.59 2.33 0.17
N VAL A 170 3.15 1.40 1.02
CA VAL A 170 3.11 -0.04 0.68
C VAL A 170 2.23 -0.31 -0.55
N TRP A 171 1.14 0.42 -0.69
CA TRP A 171 0.32 0.33 -1.89
C TRP A 171 1.10 0.76 -3.13
N ALA A 172 1.79 1.88 -3.07
CA ALA A 172 2.54 2.44 -4.20
C ALA A 172 3.64 1.49 -4.69
N TRP A 173 4.34 0.79 -3.78
CA TRP A 173 5.38 -0.18 -4.15
C TRP A 173 4.86 -1.22 -5.13
N ASN A 174 3.66 -1.74 -4.89
CA ASN A 174 3.09 -2.81 -5.69
C ASN A 174 2.24 -2.28 -6.85
N ALA A 175 1.44 -1.25 -6.60
CA ALA A 175 0.45 -0.75 -7.55
C ALA A 175 1.10 -0.09 -8.79
N PHE A 176 2.13 0.73 -8.60
CA PHE A 176 2.77 1.40 -9.72
C PHE A 176 3.53 0.44 -10.62
N LEU A 177 4.20 -0.57 -10.03
CA LEU A 177 4.85 -1.62 -10.79
C LEU A 177 3.84 -2.51 -11.54
N ALA A 178 2.74 -2.88 -10.90
CA ALA A 178 1.66 -3.62 -11.56
C ALA A 178 1.09 -2.83 -12.73
N ALA A 179 0.82 -1.52 -12.54
CA ALA A 179 0.27 -0.68 -13.59
C ALA A 179 1.18 -0.58 -14.82
N ILE A 180 2.50 -0.38 -14.64
CA ILE A 180 3.44 -0.32 -15.77
C ILE A 180 3.64 -1.69 -16.44
N ALA A 181 3.47 -2.79 -15.70
CA ALA A 181 3.45 -4.14 -16.26
C ALA A 181 2.19 -4.40 -17.11
N GLY A 182 1.14 -3.60 -16.96
CA GLY A 182 -0.11 -3.69 -17.71
C GLY A 182 -1.26 -4.33 -16.93
N ASP A 183 -1.09 -4.51 -15.64
CA ASP A 183 -2.11 -5.00 -14.72
C ASP A 183 -3.00 -3.85 -14.22
N THR A 184 -4.20 -4.16 -13.75
CA THR A 184 -5.03 -3.26 -12.96
C THR A 184 -4.95 -3.64 -11.49
N VAL A 185 -5.28 -2.72 -10.59
CA VAL A 185 -5.08 -2.91 -9.16
C VAL A 185 -6.36 -2.64 -8.39
N ILE A 186 -6.72 -3.57 -7.53
CA ILE A 186 -7.81 -3.40 -6.56
C ILE A 186 -7.17 -3.32 -5.16
N TRP A 187 -7.25 -2.15 -4.56
CA TRP A 187 -6.67 -1.89 -3.24
C TRP A 187 -7.67 -2.17 -2.13
N LYS A 188 -7.31 -3.05 -1.20
CA LYS A 188 -7.99 -3.20 0.09
C LYS A 188 -7.08 -2.71 1.21
N PRO A 189 -7.25 -1.48 1.70
CA PRO A 189 -6.48 -0.97 2.82
C PRO A 189 -6.89 -1.60 4.15
N SER A 190 -6.13 -1.35 5.18
CA SER A 190 -6.54 -1.65 6.55
C SER A 190 -7.73 -0.78 6.95
N SER A 191 -8.70 -1.36 7.66
CA SER A 191 -9.83 -0.63 8.26
C SER A 191 -9.42 0.34 9.38
N LYS A 192 -8.16 0.27 9.84
CA LYS A 192 -7.62 1.19 10.86
C LYS A 192 -7.07 2.51 10.29
N ALA A 193 -6.79 2.55 8.98
CA ALA A 193 -6.27 3.74 8.31
C ALA A 193 -6.88 3.86 6.89
N PRO A 194 -8.21 3.98 6.78
CA PRO A 194 -8.91 3.98 5.49
C PRO A 194 -8.90 5.34 4.78
N LEU A 195 -8.83 6.46 5.50
CA LEU A 195 -8.90 7.80 4.90
C LEU A 195 -7.68 8.12 4.05
N CYS A 196 -6.50 7.64 4.45
CA CYS A 196 -5.29 7.74 3.65
C CYS A 196 -5.49 7.11 2.26
N ALA A 197 -6.09 5.92 2.21
CA ALA A 197 -6.38 5.25 0.95
C ALA A 197 -7.43 5.98 0.11
N ILE A 198 -8.48 6.51 0.74
CA ILE A 198 -9.50 7.31 0.06
C ILE A 198 -8.90 8.58 -0.56
N ALA A 199 -8.03 9.27 0.18
CA ALA A 199 -7.36 10.47 -0.33
C ALA A 199 -6.48 10.15 -1.55
N VAL A 200 -5.64 9.11 -1.47
CA VAL A 200 -4.81 8.67 -2.60
C VAL A 200 -5.66 8.26 -3.80
N GLN A 201 -6.73 7.48 -3.57
CA GLN A 201 -7.62 7.06 -4.65
C GLN A 201 -8.31 8.25 -5.34
N ARG A 202 -8.66 9.33 -4.60
CA ARG A 202 -9.21 10.56 -5.21
C ARG A 202 -8.22 11.21 -6.17
N LEU A 203 -6.95 11.28 -5.79
CA LEU A 203 -5.90 11.80 -6.67
C LEU A 203 -5.73 10.91 -7.91
N CYS A 204 -5.68 9.59 -7.72
CA CYS A 204 -5.60 8.64 -8.84
C CYS A 204 -6.79 8.77 -9.78
N ASN A 205 -8.03 8.84 -9.27
CA ASN A 205 -9.22 8.98 -10.10
C ASN A 205 -9.17 10.24 -10.97
N ARG A 206 -8.79 11.39 -10.40
CA ARG A 206 -8.65 12.65 -11.12
C ARG A 206 -7.65 12.52 -12.27
N VAL A 207 -6.49 11.96 -12.01
CA VAL A 207 -5.46 11.79 -13.06
C VAL A 207 -5.90 10.79 -14.11
N MET A 208 -6.47 9.65 -13.72
CA MET A 208 -6.98 8.64 -14.66
C MET A 208 -8.09 9.19 -15.56
N GLU A 209 -9.00 10.01 -15.02
CA GLU A 209 -10.05 10.69 -15.77
C GLU A 209 -9.47 11.64 -16.81
N GLN A 210 -8.51 12.50 -16.41
CA GLN A 210 -7.83 13.44 -17.33
C GLN A 210 -7.07 12.73 -18.45
N GLN A 211 -6.59 11.51 -18.21
CA GLN A 211 -5.86 10.69 -19.18
C GLN A 211 -6.77 9.75 -19.99
N GLY A 212 -8.07 9.72 -19.74
CA GLY A 212 -9.02 8.86 -20.42
C GLY A 212 -8.80 7.37 -20.19
N CYS A 213 -8.17 6.99 -19.06
CA CYS A 213 -7.88 5.60 -18.69
C CYS A 213 -8.39 5.24 -17.29
N PRO A 214 -9.73 5.30 -17.05
CA PRO A 214 -10.32 4.96 -15.77
C PRO A 214 -10.18 3.46 -15.44
N GLY A 215 -10.21 3.13 -14.15
CA GLY A 215 -10.28 1.76 -13.67
C GLY A 215 -8.95 1.04 -13.51
N ILE A 216 -7.81 1.71 -13.73
CA ILE A 216 -6.49 1.09 -13.51
C ILE A 216 -6.25 0.88 -12.02
N PHE A 217 -6.61 1.85 -11.19
CA PHE A 217 -6.58 1.76 -9.73
C PHE A 217 -7.99 1.86 -9.18
N SER A 218 -8.37 0.87 -8.37
CA SER A 218 -9.68 0.76 -7.72
C SER A 218 -9.51 0.55 -6.24
N LEU A 219 -10.52 0.91 -5.43
CA LEU A 219 -10.49 0.85 -3.97
C LEU A 219 -11.68 0.06 -3.43
N CYS A 220 -11.43 -0.77 -2.41
CA CYS A 220 -12.45 -1.50 -1.66
C CYS A 220 -12.15 -1.44 -0.16
N VAL A 221 -12.75 -0.49 0.56
CA VAL A 221 -12.62 -0.36 2.02
C VAL A 221 -13.68 -1.17 2.71
N THR A 222 -13.27 -2.06 3.62
CA THR A 222 -14.18 -2.85 4.45
C THR A 222 -13.51 -3.22 5.76
N ASP A 223 -14.29 -3.38 6.82
CA ASP A 223 -13.91 -3.98 8.10
C ASP A 223 -14.30 -5.47 8.18
N GLN A 224 -15.06 -5.96 7.20
CA GLN A 224 -15.54 -7.35 7.17
C GLN A 224 -14.41 -8.29 6.74
N THR A 225 -14.02 -9.17 7.65
CA THR A 225 -13.03 -10.23 7.38
C THR A 225 -13.50 -11.16 6.26
N THR A 226 -14.79 -11.46 6.17
CA THR A 226 -15.39 -12.30 5.13
C THR A 226 -15.17 -11.74 3.73
N LEU A 227 -15.31 -10.43 3.54
CA LEU A 227 -15.06 -9.79 2.25
C LEU A 227 -13.57 -9.84 1.87
N ALA A 228 -12.68 -9.64 2.85
CA ALA A 228 -11.25 -9.80 2.63
C ALA A 228 -10.88 -11.24 2.24
N GLU A 229 -11.51 -12.24 2.86
CA GLU A 229 -11.34 -13.66 2.50
C GLU A 229 -11.89 -13.96 1.10
N THR A 230 -13.03 -13.37 0.73
CA THR A 230 -13.58 -13.45 -0.64
C THR A 230 -12.58 -12.95 -1.65
N MET A 231 -11.95 -11.80 -1.41
CA MET A 231 -10.92 -11.24 -2.30
C MET A 231 -9.73 -12.20 -2.46
N VAL A 232 -9.27 -12.84 -1.38
CA VAL A 232 -8.15 -13.80 -1.42
C VAL A 232 -8.51 -15.07 -2.20
N GLN A 233 -9.78 -15.50 -2.14
CA GLN A 233 -10.29 -16.67 -2.85
C GLN A 233 -10.63 -16.40 -4.32
N ASP A 234 -10.77 -15.15 -4.72
CA ASP A 234 -11.26 -14.77 -6.04
C ASP A 234 -10.26 -15.13 -7.15
N LYS A 235 -10.68 -16.05 -8.02
CA LYS A 235 -9.86 -16.53 -9.16
C LYS A 235 -9.64 -15.45 -10.24
N ARG A 236 -10.45 -14.39 -10.24
CA ARG A 236 -10.30 -13.25 -11.15
C ARG A 236 -9.07 -12.40 -10.82
N LEU A 237 -8.50 -12.57 -9.62
CA LEU A 237 -7.29 -11.89 -9.16
C LEU A 237 -6.12 -12.88 -9.16
N PRO A 238 -5.34 -13.00 -10.25
CA PRO A 238 -4.26 -13.99 -10.37
C PRO A 238 -3.13 -13.79 -9.35
N LEU A 239 -2.95 -12.57 -8.86
CA LEU A 239 -1.95 -12.21 -7.85
C LEU A 239 -2.61 -11.48 -6.68
N ILE A 240 -2.28 -11.90 -5.47
CA ILE A 240 -2.56 -11.18 -4.22
C ILE A 240 -1.25 -10.72 -3.60
N SER A 241 -1.07 -9.41 -3.52
CA SER A 241 -0.04 -8.79 -2.69
C SER A 241 -0.64 -8.51 -1.31
N PHE A 242 -0.03 -9.06 -0.27
CA PHE A 242 -0.52 -8.96 1.09
C PHE A 242 0.58 -8.47 2.03
N THR A 243 0.29 -7.39 2.76
CA THR A 243 1.14 -6.90 3.85
C THR A 243 0.38 -7.01 5.17
N GLY A 244 0.96 -7.71 6.15
CA GLY A 244 0.33 -7.90 7.45
C GLY A 244 1.05 -8.88 8.36
N SER A 245 0.30 -9.51 9.28
CA SER A 245 0.89 -10.45 10.23
C SER A 245 1.24 -11.79 9.59
N VAL A 246 2.28 -12.46 10.13
CA VAL A 246 2.72 -13.79 9.69
C VAL A 246 1.58 -14.84 9.71
N PRO A 247 0.76 -14.94 10.77
CA PRO A 247 -0.34 -15.91 10.79
C PRO A 247 -1.37 -15.68 9.66
N VAL A 248 -1.71 -14.42 9.38
CA VAL A 248 -2.64 -14.09 8.28
C VAL A 248 -1.99 -14.33 6.93
N GLY A 249 -0.72 -13.95 6.75
CA GLY A 249 0.04 -14.20 5.51
C GLY A 249 0.11 -15.69 5.16
N ARG A 250 0.30 -16.56 6.15
CA ARG A 250 0.26 -18.02 5.94
C ARG A 250 -1.11 -18.50 5.43
N ARG A 251 -2.22 -17.96 5.98
CA ARG A 251 -3.56 -18.27 5.50
C ARG A 251 -3.78 -17.79 4.08
N VAL A 252 -3.37 -16.55 3.78
CA VAL A 252 -3.45 -15.97 2.43
C VAL A 252 -2.68 -16.86 1.43
N ALA A 253 -1.42 -17.19 1.74
CA ALA A 253 -0.60 -18.05 0.89
C ALA A 253 -1.27 -19.40 0.61
N SER A 254 -1.73 -20.09 1.66
CA SER A 254 -2.41 -21.37 1.52
C SER A 254 -3.69 -21.28 0.68
N THR A 255 -4.51 -20.24 0.89
CA THR A 255 -5.77 -20.05 0.17
C THR A 255 -5.52 -19.77 -1.32
N VAL A 256 -4.57 -18.87 -1.62
CA VAL A 256 -4.22 -18.53 -3.01
C VAL A 256 -3.56 -19.71 -3.73
N ALA A 257 -2.70 -20.47 -3.05
CA ALA A 257 -2.06 -21.67 -3.64
C ALA A 257 -3.09 -22.75 -4.04
N ARG A 258 -4.15 -22.95 -3.24
CA ARG A 258 -5.22 -23.91 -3.57
C ARG A 258 -5.92 -23.62 -4.90
N ARG A 259 -5.94 -22.35 -5.33
CA ARG A 259 -6.52 -21.93 -6.62
C ARG A 259 -5.47 -21.70 -7.70
N LEU A 260 -4.21 -22.10 -7.47
CA LEU A 260 -3.05 -21.91 -8.35
C LEU A 260 -2.76 -20.45 -8.69
N GLY A 261 -3.13 -19.52 -7.78
CA GLY A 261 -2.78 -18.11 -7.87
C GLY A 261 -1.39 -17.82 -7.31
N ARG A 262 -0.95 -16.58 -7.42
CA ARG A 262 0.35 -16.09 -6.94
C ARG A 262 0.18 -15.20 -5.73
N THR A 263 1.18 -15.19 -4.84
CA THR A 263 1.24 -14.28 -3.69
C THR A 263 2.56 -13.55 -3.65
N LEU A 264 2.51 -12.29 -3.23
CA LEU A 264 3.64 -11.51 -2.77
C LEU A 264 3.33 -11.15 -1.31
N LEU A 265 4.19 -11.57 -0.37
CA LEU A 265 3.91 -11.46 1.06
C LEU A 265 4.97 -10.61 1.75
N GLU A 266 4.53 -9.49 2.32
CA GLU A 266 5.31 -8.64 3.21
C GLU A 266 4.80 -8.81 4.64
N LEU A 267 5.61 -9.42 5.50
CA LEU A 267 5.16 -9.88 6.82
C LEU A 267 5.99 -9.26 7.95
N GLY A 268 5.50 -9.39 9.17
CA GLY A 268 6.19 -8.91 10.36
C GLY A 268 7.43 -9.74 10.72
N GLY A 269 8.26 -9.16 11.57
CA GLY A 269 9.47 -9.80 12.11
C GLY A 269 9.57 -9.66 13.62
N ASN A 270 10.55 -10.36 14.19
CA ASN A 270 10.96 -10.25 15.59
C ASN A 270 12.45 -9.84 15.66
N ASN A 271 12.70 -8.62 15.17
CA ASN A 271 14.03 -8.12 14.87
C ASN A 271 14.86 -7.88 16.15
N ALA A 272 16.16 -8.11 16.08
CA ALA A 272 17.07 -7.97 17.20
C ALA A 272 18.21 -7.01 16.89
N VAL A 273 18.63 -6.28 17.93
CA VAL A 273 19.93 -5.58 17.98
C VAL A 273 20.83 -6.34 18.96
N ILE A 274 22.05 -6.62 18.56
CA ILE A 274 23.07 -7.28 19.38
C ILE A 274 24.15 -6.26 19.67
N VAL A 275 24.37 -5.97 20.94
CA VAL A 275 25.44 -5.08 21.45
C VAL A 275 26.52 -5.97 22.10
N ASP A 276 27.59 -6.19 21.36
CA ASP A 276 28.73 -6.95 21.80
C ASP A 276 29.65 -6.13 22.71
N GLU A 277 30.65 -6.78 23.34
CA GLU A 277 31.60 -6.10 24.24
C GLU A 277 32.43 -5.00 23.56
N THR A 278 32.67 -5.15 22.25
CA THR A 278 33.43 -4.22 21.41
C THR A 278 32.58 -3.14 20.72
N ALA A 279 31.25 -3.16 20.93
CA ALA A 279 30.33 -2.25 20.24
C ALA A 279 30.57 -0.78 20.63
N ASP A 280 30.44 0.11 19.63
CA ASP A 280 30.29 1.55 19.85
C ASP A 280 28.89 1.82 20.45
N LEU A 281 28.87 2.10 21.77
CA LEU A 281 27.62 2.27 22.50
C LEU A 281 26.81 3.52 22.09
N ASP A 282 27.46 4.59 21.62
CA ASP A 282 26.79 5.81 21.22
C ASP A 282 26.14 5.64 19.85
N LEU A 283 26.77 4.91 18.94
CA LEU A 283 26.18 4.49 17.68
C LEU A 283 25.02 3.51 17.91
N ALA A 284 25.23 2.49 18.75
CA ALA A 284 24.22 1.49 19.09
C ALA A 284 22.97 2.12 19.71
N LEU A 285 23.15 3.11 20.61
CA LEU A 285 22.05 3.83 21.25
C LEU A 285 21.17 4.56 20.21
N ARG A 286 21.80 5.35 19.32
CA ARG A 286 21.07 6.09 18.28
C ARG A 286 20.32 5.13 17.32
N ALA A 287 20.99 4.08 16.89
CA ALA A 287 20.40 3.06 16.01
C ALA A 287 19.23 2.34 16.70
N LEU A 288 19.37 2.01 17.98
CA LEU A 288 18.32 1.34 18.76
C LEU A 288 17.11 2.25 18.98
N LEU A 289 17.31 3.52 19.35
CA LEU A 289 16.22 4.48 19.53
C LEU A 289 15.41 4.62 18.24
N PHE A 290 16.07 4.91 17.12
CA PHE A 290 15.39 4.99 15.84
C PHE A 290 14.69 3.67 15.46
N GLY A 291 15.37 2.54 15.64
CA GLY A 291 14.83 1.21 15.29
C GLY A 291 13.64 0.78 16.17
N ALA A 292 13.56 1.24 17.42
CA ALA A 292 12.52 0.85 18.35
C ALA A 292 11.31 1.78 18.33
N VAL A 293 11.51 3.11 18.28
CA VAL A 293 10.44 4.10 18.43
C VAL A 293 10.05 4.79 17.11
N GLY A 294 10.89 4.73 16.08
CA GLY A 294 10.56 5.26 14.76
C GLY A 294 9.23 4.71 14.25
N THR A 295 8.42 5.53 13.60
CA THR A 295 7.06 5.19 13.13
C THR A 295 6.16 4.72 14.29
N ALA A 296 6.30 5.34 15.47
CA ALA A 296 5.61 4.94 16.70
C ALA A 296 5.82 3.44 17.06
N GLY A 297 6.98 2.87 16.73
CA GLY A 297 7.30 1.44 16.94
C GLY A 297 6.50 0.48 16.06
N GLN A 298 5.89 0.94 14.96
CA GLN A 298 4.94 0.18 14.16
C GLN A 298 5.53 -0.42 12.87
N ARG A 299 6.86 -0.49 12.72
CA ARG A 299 7.48 -1.10 11.53
C ARG A 299 7.53 -2.63 11.63
N CYS A 300 7.48 -3.30 10.49
CA CYS A 300 7.84 -4.72 10.38
C CYS A 300 9.30 -4.95 10.81
N THR A 301 10.15 -3.92 10.65
CA THR A 301 11.58 -3.91 11.02
C THR A 301 11.86 -3.30 12.40
N SER A 302 10.85 -2.89 13.18
CA SER A 302 11.07 -2.35 14.54
C SER A 302 11.87 -3.32 15.40
N THR A 303 12.84 -2.79 16.13
CA THR A 303 13.60 -3.57 17.10
C THR A 303 12.68 -4.08 18.19
N ARG A 304 12.59 -5.39 18.35
CA ARG A 304 11.75 -6.07 19.34
C ARG A 304 12.57 -6.70 20.46
N ARG A 305 13.83 -7.02 20.18
CA ARG A 305 14.74 -7.66 21.12
C ARG A 305 16.06 -6.92 21.12
N LEU A 306 16.58 -6.70 22.31
CA LEU A 306 17.90 -6.14 22.55
C LEU A 306 18.72 -7.14 23.33
N LEU A 307 19.81 -7.63 22.77
CA LEU A 307 20.74 -8.53 23.39
C LEU A 307 22.04 -7.75 23.68
N VAL A 308 22.38 -7.62 24.95
CA VAL A 308 23.55 -6.83 25.38
C VAL A 308 24.54 -7.77 26.07
N HIS A 309 25.82 -7.70 25.70
CA HIS A 309 26.90 -8.42 26.39
C HIS A 309 26.94 -8.01 27.86
N ALA A 310 27.14 -8.98 28.76
CA ALA A 310 27.05 -8.74 30.20
C ALA A 310 27.99 -7.62 30.68
N ALA A 311 29.22 -7.54 30.15
CA ALA A 311 30.19 -6.50 30.51
C ALA A 311 29.77 -5.07 30.11
N ARG A 312 28.79 -4.93 29.21
CA ARG A 312 28.31 -3.63 28.69
C ARG A 312 26.89 -3.30 29.16
N TYR A 313 26.22 -4.23 29.85
CA TYR A 313 24.80 -4.16 30.15
C TYR A 313 24.43 -2.91 30.95
N ASP A 314 25.09 -2.72 32.13
CA ASP A 314 24.73 -1.62 33.05
C ASP A 314 25.02 -0.24 32.42
N GLU A 315 26.19 -0.11 31.74
CA GLU A 315 26.54 1.12 31.03
C GLU A 315 25.53 1.44 29.94
N PHE A 316 25.20 0.46 29.09
CA PHE A 316 24.25 0.67 27.96
C PHE A 316 22.86 0.94 28.46
N LEU A 317 22.36 0.19 29.46
CA LEU A 317 21.04 0.42 30.04
C LEU A 317 20.93 1.83 30.65
N GLY A 318 21.99 2.27 31.38
CA GLY A 318 22.02 3.62 31.93
C GLY A 318 21.98 4.74 30.90
N LYS A 319 22.54 4.55 29.70
CA LYS A 319 22.43 5.47 28.56
C LYS A 319 21.04 5.40 27.95
N LEU A 320 20.50 4.20 27.75
CA LEU A 320 19.21 3.97 27.11
C LEU A 320 18.03 4.58 27.87
N VAL A 321 18.04 4.45 29.21
CA VAL A 321 16.96 5.03 30.06
C VAL A 321 16.97 6.54 30.06
N LYS A 322 18.09 7.20 29.78
CA LYS A 322 18.22 8.67 29.72
C LYS A 322 17.84 9.26 28.35
N ALA A 323 17.83 8.44 27.33
CA ALA A 323 17.58 8.85 25.95
C ALA A 323 16.08 8.79 25.61
#